data_27aade30fd53deb08e64688fcd305b92
#
_entry.id   27aade30fd53deb08e64688fcd305b92
#
_cell.length_a   1.000
_cell.length_b   1.000
_cell.length_c   1.000
_cell.angle_alpha   90.00
_cell.angle_beta   90.00
_cell.angle_gamma   90.00
#
_symmetry.space_group_name_H-M   'P 1'
#
loop_
_entity.id
_entity.type
_entity.pdbx_description
1 polymer ?
#
loop_
_entity_poly.entity_id
_entity_poly.type
_entity_poly.pdbx_seq_one_letter_code
_entity_poly.pdbx_strand_id
1 'polypeptide(L)'
;MIREKTPDVAFQLLPEWAEQEAVVLVWPDEQTDWAYILDEIRQTYVEFIEAIARHEAVWLVARDTAAARAWLAGRLSDRALEAIRWIETEYNDTWARDTMPLTLSDGRGRLRMMDFRFNGWGEKFVSDQDNQLGRVLQGKGVFRCPMDHWDDFVLEGGSVEADGEGHLFTTSVCLLAPHRNQPLTQDDLDERLRQAFGVDRVYWIGHGSLDGDDTDGHIDTLVRCAPGHTLLYVGCDDEADPQYADLKAMEADLQAINREAEVAYRLLRLPMPDAILDEEGNRLPATYANFLIVNGAVIVPTYDQPHHDAEALQVVGEAFPDHEVVGVDARAVIQQHGSLHCLTMQIPVGVAQGGE
;
A
#
# COMPACT_ATOMS: atom_id res chain seq x y z
N MET A 1 24.43 -7.04 42.36
CA MET A 1 23.96 -7.68 41.15
C MET A 1 23.57 -6.57 40.17
N ILE A 2 24.44 -6.26 39.25
CA ILE A 2 24.18 -5.32 38.14
C ILE A 2 23.28 -6.09 37.18
N ARG A 3 22.01 -5.69 37.07
CA ARG A 3 21.17 -6.16 35.95
C ARG A 3 21.82 -5.60 34.67
N GLU A 4 22.43 -6.46 33.89
CA GLU A 4 22.74 -6.14 32.49
C GLU A 4 21.43 -5.66 31.86
N LYS A 5 21.38 -4.41 31.43
CA LYS A 5 20.33 -3.94 30.53
C LYS A 5 20.53 -4.75 29.24
N THR A 6 19.62 -5.67 28.97
CA THR A 6 19.47 -6.24 27.64
C THR A 6 19.38 -5.05 26.67
N PRO A 7 20.15 -5.01 25.59
CA PRO A 7 20.01 -3.93 24.62
C PRO A 7 18.53 -3.87 24.20
N ASP A 8 17.96 -2.68 24.24
CA ASP A 8 16.63 -2.44 23.69
C ASP A 8 16.69 -2.89 22.23
N VAL A 9 16.00 -3.97 21.92
CA VAL A 9 15.93 -4.47 20.56
C VAL A 9 15.09 -3.48 19.78
N ALA A 10 15.69 -2.83 18.78
CA ALA A 10 15.00 -1.88 17.94
C ALA A 10 13.88 -2.61 17.18
N PHE A 11 12.70 -2.02 17.18
CA PHE A 11 11.62 -2.44 16.29
C PHE A 11 11.89 -1.89 14.88
N GLN A 12 11.64 -2.69 13.86
CA GLN A 12 11.86 -2.33 12.46
C GLN A 12 10.59 -2.59 11.65
N LEU A 13 10.31 -1.74 10.67
CA LEU A 13 9.17 -1.91 9.76
C LEU A 13 9.30 -3.24 9.04
N LEU A 14 8.23 -4.03 9.08
CA LEU A 14 8.18 -5.29 8.35
C LEU A 14 8.03 -5.03 6.85
N PRO A 15 8.75 -5.79 5.99
CA PRO A 15 8.49 -5.76 4.56
C PRO A 15 7.12 -6.36 4.26
N GLU A 16 6.50 -5.99 3.14
CA GLU A 16 5.15 -6.44 2.81
C GLU A 16 5.02 -7.95 2.55
N TRP A 17 6.11 -8.63 2.21
CA TRP A 17 6.15 -10.10 2.08
C TRP A 17 6.39 -10.85 3.39
N ALA A 18 6.38 -10.16 4.54
CA ALA A 18 6.33 -10.85 5.83
C ALA A 18 5.05 -11.68 5.94
N GLU A 19 5.10 -12.82 6.66
CA GLU A 19 3.93 -13.69 6.81
C GLU A 19 2.74 -12.92 7.40
N GLN A 20 1.59 -13.05 6.74
CA GLN A 20 0.37 -12.28 7.03
C GLN A 20 -0.71 -13.19 7.62
N GLU A 21 -1.55 -12.65 8.50
CA GLU A 21 -2.76 -13.32 8.97
C GLU A 21 -4.01 -12.85 8.22
N ALA A 22 -3.97 -11.66 7.62
CA ALA A 22 -5.08 -11.10 6.86
C ALA A 22 -4.68 -9.91 6.02
N VAL A 23 -5.56 -9.56 5.07
CA VAL A 23 -5.62 -8.24 4.42
C VAL A 23 -6.87 -7.50 4.89
N VAL A 24 -6.71 -6.23 5.30
CA VAL A 24 -7.83 -5.33 5.56
C VAL A 24 -8.29 -4.71 4.26
N LEU A 25 -9.60 -4.72 4.05
CA LEU A 25 -10.33 -3.99 3.00
C LEU A 25 -11.44 -3.15 3.66
N VAL A 26 -11.76 -2.01 3.07
CA VAL A 26 -12.92 -1.19 3.47
C VAL A 26 -13.95 -1.24 2.34
N TRP A 27 -15.20 -1.53 2.69
CA TRP A 27 -16.27 -1.80 1.72
C TRP A 27 -16.81 -0.51 1.08
N PRO A 28 -16.87 -0.43 -0.27
CA PRO A 28 -17.46 0.74 -0.93
C PRO A 28 -18.99 0.74 -0.80
N ASP A 29 -19.52 1.90 -0.39
CA ASP A 29 -20.97 2.10 -0.23
C ASP A 29 -21.44 3.47 -0.78
N GLU A 30 -22.70 3.76 -0.60
CA GLU A 30 -23.35 4.95 -1.13
C GLU A 30 -22.89 6.27 -0.46
N GLN A 31 -22.06 6.19 0.59
CA GLN A 31 -21.51 7.35 1.30
C GLN A 31 -20.02 7.57 0.99
N THR A 32 -19.41 6.68 0.21
CA THR A 32 -18.05 6.83 -0.30
C THR A 32 -18.04 7.52 -1.66
N ASP A 33 -16.89 7.95 -2.11
CA ASP A 33 -16.72 8.59 -3.42
C ASP A 33 -17.00 7.63 -4.59
N TRP A 34 -17.21 6.33 -4.30
CA TRP A 34 -17.61 5.28 -5.26
C TRP A 34 -19.10 5.30 -5.65
N ALA A 35 -19.92 6.13 -5.03
CA ALA A 35 -21.39 6.10 -5.18
C ALA A 35 -21.86 6.14 -6.64
N TYR A 36 -21.11 6.79 -7.54
CA TYR A 36 -21.47 6.94 -8.96
C TYR A 36 -21.14 5.70 -9.82
N ILE A 37 -20.20 4.82 -9.37
CA ILE A 37 -19.80 3.57 -10.05
C ILE A 37 -19.82 2.38 -9.07
N LEU A 38 -20.80 2.36 -8.18
CA LEU A 38 -20.83 1.44 -7.05
C LEU A 38 -20.90 -0.03 -7.46
N ASP A 39 -21.63 -0.35 -8.51
CA ASP A 39 -21.75 -1.73 -8.99
C ASP A 39 -20.45 -2.21 -9.64
N GLU A 40 -19.76 -1.36 -10.38
CA GLU A 40 -18.48 -1.64 -11.02
C GLU A 40 -17.38 -1.89 -9.98
N ILE A 41 -17.23 -0.99 -9.01
CA ILE A 41 -16.21 -1.16 -7.97
C ILE A 41 -16.49 -2.39 -7.09
N ARG A 42 -17.75 -2.65 -6.76
CA ARG A 42 -18.13 -3.84 -6.00
C ARG A 42 -17.85 -5.14 -6.78
N GLN A 43 -17.94 -5.11 -8.12
CA GLN A 43 -17.56 -6.26 -8.93
C GLN A 43 -16.04 -6.51 -8.85
N THR A 44 -15.21 -5.46 -8.92
CA THR A 44 -13.76 -5.58 -8.68
C THR A 44 -13.48 -6.13 -7.29
N TYR A 45 -14.20 -5.70 -6.26
CA TYR A 45 -14.06 -6.26 -4.90
C TYR A 45 -14.39 -7.75 -4.84
N VAL A 46 -15.36 -8.25 -5.61
CA VAL A 46 -15.64 -9.70 -5.69
C VAL A 46 -14.41 -10.44 -6.20
N GLU A 47 -13.84 -10.01 -7.31
CA GLU A 47 -12.65 -10.65 -7.90
C GLU A 47 -11.44 -10.55 -6.96
N PHE A 48 -11.27 -9.40 -6.32
CA PHE A 48 -10.16 -9.13 -5.42
C PHE A 48 -10.25 -9.96 -4.14
N ILE A 49 -11.44 -10.02 -3.50
CA ILE A 49 -11.68 -10.87 -2.32
C ILE A 49 -11.48 -12.35 -2.66
N GLU A 50 -11.97 -12.83 -3.82
CA GLU A 50 -11.74 -14.20 -4.27
C GLU A 50 -10.25 -14.51 -4.43
N ALA A 51 -9.47 -13.57 -4.99
CA ALA A 51 -8.03 -13.73 -5.15
C ALA A 51 -7.31 -13.80 -3.78
N ILE A 52 -7.60 -12.88 -2.85
CA ILE A 52 -7.00 -12.86 -1.51
C ILE A 52 -7.39 -14.11 -0.70
N ALA A 53 -8.69 -14.48 -0.70
CA ALA A 53 -9.23 -15.56 0.12
C ALA A 53 -8.71 -16.97 -0.24
N ARG A 54 -7.99 -17.12 -1.35
CA ARG A 54 -7.26 -18.35 -1.66
C ARG A 54 -6.01 -18.54 -0.81
N HIS A 55 -5.51 -17.47 -0.22
CA HIS A 55 -4.21 -17.43 0.43
C HIS A 55 -4.30 -17.07 1.91
N GLU A 56 -5.18 -16.12 2.27
CA GLU A 56 -5.31 -15.64 3.64
C GLU A 56 -6.70 -15.06 3.93
N ALA A 57 -6.94 -14.65 5.18
CA ALA A 57 -8.20 -14.06 5.56
C ALA A 57 -8.35 -12.63 5.04
N VAL A 58 -9.59 -12.22 4.83
CA VAL A 58 -9.96 -10.84 4.53
C VAL A 58 -10.66 -10.23 5.74
N TRP A 59 -10.15 -9.10 6.24
CA TRP A 59 -10.84 -8.33 7.26
C TRP A 59 -11.59 -7.20 6.59
N LEU A 60 -12.89 -7.41 6.37
CA LEU A 60 -13.73 -6.48 5.64
C LEU A 60 -14.43 -5.52 6.61
N VAL A 61 -14.01 -4.27 6.54
CA VAL A 61 -14.63 -3.16 7.28
C VAL A 61 -15.82 -2.65 6.49
N ALA A 62 -16.98 -2.51 7.12
CA ALA A 62 -18.19 -1.98 6.49
C ALA A 62 -19.05 -1.23 7.51
N ARG A 63 -19.79 -0.17 7.10
CA ARG A 63 -20.77 0.52 7.96
C ARG A 63 -21.94 -0.39 8.30
N ASP A 64 -22.41 -1.16 7.32
CA ASP A 64 -23.46 -2.16 7.48
C ASP A 64 -22.95 -3.52 6.97
N THR A 65 -22.42 -4.32 7.88
CA THR A 65 -21.89 -5.64 7.55
C THR A 65 -22.99 -6.61 7.09
N ALA A 66 -24.23 -6.42 7.51
CA ALA A 66 -25.34 -7.26 7.07
C ALA A 66 -25.71 -6.97 5.61
N ALA A 67 -25.75 -5.71 5.21
CA ALA A 67 -25.99 -5.31 3.83
C ALA A 67 -24.84 -5.75 2.90
N ALA A 68 -23.58 -5.53 3.31
CA ALA A 68 -22.41 -5.97 2.55
C ALA A 68 -22.40 -7.50 2.36
N ARG A 69 -22.68 -8.26 3.42
CA ARG A 69 -22.80 -9.72 3.36
C ARG A 69 -23.93 -10.17 2.44
N ALA A 70 -25.09 -9.54 2.51
CA ALA A 70 -26.23 -9.86 1.64
C ALA A 70 -25.90 -9.57 0.16
N TRP A 71 -25.17 -8.51 -0.12
CA TRP A 71 -24.76 -8.17 -1.48
C TRP A 71 -23.72 -9.15 -2.03
N LEU A 72 -22.76 -9.59 -1.21
CA LEU A 72 -21.70 -10.54 -1.59
C LEU A 72 -22.21 -12.00 -1.66
N ALA A 73 -23.32 -12.31 -1.01
CA ALA A 73 -23.91 -13.66 -1.02
C ALA A 73 -24.28 -14.07 -2.46
N GLY A 74 -23.81 -15.25 -2.90
CA GLY A 74 -24.00 -15.79 -4.23
C GLY A 74 -23.14 -15.14 -5.33
N ARG A 75 -22.30 -14.16 -4.96
CA ARG A 75 -21.27 -13.57 -5.83
C ARG A 75 -19.88 -14.08 -5.49
N LEU A 76 -19.61 -14.32 -4.21
CA LEU A 76 -18.40 -14.98 -3.75
C LEU A 76 -18.62 -16.49 -3.56
N SER A 77 -17.54 -17.26 -3.66
CA SER A 77 -17.52 -18.66 -3.28
C SER A 77 -17.74 -18.80 -1.76
N ASP A 78 -18.23 -19.98 -1.32
CA ASP A 78 -18.38 -20.27 0.10
C ASP A 78 -17.06 -20.12 0.87
N ARG A 79 -15.94 -20.54 0.26
CA ARG A 79 -14.59 -20.38 0.81
C ARG A 79 -14.25 -18.91 1.05
N ALA A 80 -14.50 -18.05 0.09
CA ALA A 80 -14.20 -16.62 0.22
C ALA A 80 -15.08 -15.97 1.29
N LEU A 81 -16.37 -16.32 1.34
CA LEU A 81 -17.27 -15.82 2.39
C LEU A 81 -16.85 -16.27 3.79
N GLU A 82 -16.36 -17.50 3.95
CA GLU A 82 -15.87 -18.04 5.23
C GLU A 82 -14.52 -17.38 5.63
N ALA A 83 -13.72 -16.94 4.68
CA ALA A 83 -12.46 -16.24 4.93
C ALA A 83 -12.65 -14.79 5.40
N ILE A 84 -13.87 -14.23 5.28
CA ILE A 84 -14.13 -12.84 5.67
C ILE A 84 -14.39 -12.74 7.19
N ARG A 85 -13.56 -11.95 7.86
CA ARG A 85 -13.87 -11.37 9.18
C ARG A 85 -14.58 -10.04 8.98
N TRP A 86 -15.84 -9.98 9.38
CA TRP A 86 -16.67 -8.80 9.25
C TRP A 86 -16.44 -7.82 10.40
N ILE A 87 -16.18 -6.55 10.09
CA ILE A 87 -15.89 -5.51 11.07
C ILE A 87 -16.80 -4.31 10.78
N GLU A 88 -17.72 -4.02 11.69
CA GLU A 88 -18.66 -2.90 11.54
C GLU A 88 -18.09 -1.63 12.18
N THR A 89 -17.92 -0.58 11.39
CA THR A 89 -17.50 0.75 11.87
C THR A 89 -17.69 1.81 10.78
N GLU A 90 -17.66 3.07 11.20
CA GLU A 90 -17.70 4.23 10.30
C GLU A 90 -16.31 4.51 9.69
N TYR A 91 -16.28 5.10 8.50
CA TYR A 91 -15.11 5.56 7.76
C TYR A 91 -15.53 6.67 6.78
N ASN A 92 -14.57 7.40 6.20
CA ASN A 92 -14.88 8.34 5.12
C ASN A 92 -14.82 7.62 3.76
N ASP A 93 -13.74 6.88 3.44
CA ASP A 93 -13.58 6.17 2.18
C ASP A 93 -12.79 4.85 2.35
N THR A 94 -12.35 4.24 1.25
CA THR A 94 -11.91 2.83 1.20
C THR A 94 -10.39 2.63 1.20
N TRP A 95 -9.61 3.67 1.36
CA TRP A 95 -8.16 3.69 1.16
C TRP A 95 -7.38 3.17 2.39
N ALA A 96 -7.53 1.88 2.66
CA ALA A 96 -6.95 1.23 3.84
C ALA A 96 -5.42 1.36 3.92
N ARG A 97 -4.72 1.43 2.77
CA ARG A 97 -3.26 1.58 2.72
C ARG A 97 -2.79 2.81 3.48
N ASP A 98 -3.51 3.91 3.37
CA ASP A 98 -3.08 5.20 3.87
C ASP A 98 -3.65 5.53 5.26
N THR A 99 -4.67 4.79 5.68
CA THR A 99 -5.41 5.05 6.93
C THR A 99 -5.16 4.03 8.04
N MET A 100 -4.58 2.86 7.71
CA MET A 100 -4.29 1.82 8.67
C MET A 100 -2.86 1.91 9.21
N PRO A 101 -2.65 1.46 10.48
CA PRO A 101 -1.32 1.50 11.08
C PRO A 101 -0.35 0.50 10.44
N LEU A 102 0.92 0.88 10.37
CA LEU A 102 2.02 0.06 9.89
C LEU A 102 2.61 -0.80 11.01
N THR A 103 3.03 -2.03 10.71
CA THR A 103 3.48 -2.99 11.71
C THR A 103 5.00 -3.15 11.72
N LEU A 104 5.60 -3.02 12.90
CA LEU A 104 7.02 -3.24 13.18
C LEU A 104 7.22 -4.52 13.97
N SER A 105 8.38 -5.15 13.79
CA SER A 105 8.84 -6.32 14.55
C SER A 105 10.22 -6.08 15.17
N ASP A 106 10.45 -6.70 16.33
CA ASP A 106 11.78 -6.76 16.94
C ASP A 106 12.62 -7.97 16.49
N GLY A 107 12.12 -8.73 15.50
CA GLY A 107 12.75 -9.97 15.02
C GLY A 107 12.73 -11.13 16.04
N ARG A 108 12.08 -10.96 17.20
CA ARG A 108 11.96 -11.97 18.27
C ARG A 108 10.51 -12.34 18.57
N GLY A 109 9.59 -11.94 17.71
CA GLY A 109 8.16 -12.21 17.81
C GLY A 109 7.34 -11.13 18.53
N ARG A 110 7.95 -10.05 19.01
CA ARG A 110 7.18 -8.90 19.50
C ARG A 110 6.84 -7.99 18.33
N LEU A 111 5.58 -7.56 18.28
CA LEU A 111 5.06 -6.63 17.27
C LEU A 111 4.65 -5.32 17.92
N ARG A 112 4.67 -4.26 17.10
CA ARG A 112 4.20 -2.92 17.45
C ARG A 112 3.59 -2.30 16.20
N MET A 113 2.47 -1.63 16.35
CA MET A 113 1.86 -0.85 15.27
C MET A 113 2.19 0.63 15.42
N MET A 114 2.33 1.30 14.32
CA MET A 114 2.55 2.75 14.22
C MET A 114 1.36 3.37 13.53
N ASP A 115 0.62 4.18 14.28
CA ASP A 115 -0.58 4.89 13.81
C ASP A 115 -0.22 6.35 13.57
N PHE A 116 -0.13 6.74 12.31
CA PHE A 116 0.22 8.10 11.90
C PHE A 116 -1.03 8.94 11.69
N ARG A 117 -0.84 10.25 11.71
CA ARG A 117 -1.92 11.16 11.36
C ARG A 117 -2.19 11.08 9.85
N PHE A 118 -3.40 10.71 9.49
CA PHE A 118 -3.93 10.84 8.15
C PHE A 118 -4.74 12.14 8.03
N ASN A 119 -4.48 12.96 7.01
CA ASN A 119 -5.15 14.23 6.83
C ASN A 119 -5.78 14.43 5.43
N GLY A 120 -6.10 13.31 4.74
CA GLY A 120 -6.73 13.36 3.42
C GLY A 120 -5.78 13.86 2.33
N TRP A 121 -4.55 13.31 2.30
CA TRP A 121 -3.49 13.59 1.31
C TRP A 121 -3.15 15.09 1.20
N GLY A 122 -2.90 15.70 2.35
CA GLY A 122 -2.57 17.12 2.41
C GLY A 122 -3.80 18.03 2.44
N GLU A 123 -4.85 17.62 3.17
CA GLU A 123 -6.10 18.38 3.39
C GLU A 123 -6.96 18.55 2.13
N LYS A 124 -6.83 17.65 1.14
CA LYS A 124 -7.64 17.66 -0.09
C LYS A 124 -9.03 17.07 0.14
N PHE A 125 -9.16 16.09 1.05
CA PHE A 125 -10.39 15.34 1.32
C PHE A 125 -10.74 15.31 2.80
N VAL A 126 -12.01 15.09 3.10
CA VAL A 126 -12.50 14.84 4.46
C VAL A 126 -11.95 13.50 4.95
N SER A 127 -11.35 13.47 6.14
CA SER A 127 -10.61 12.30 6.63
C SER A 127 -10.73 12.06 8.14
N ASP A 128 -11.71 12.69 8.77
CA ASP A 128 -11.86 12.66 10.23
C ASP A 128 -12.18 11.26 10.80
N GLN A 129 -12.93 10.44 10.07
CA GLN A 129 -13.23 9.05 10.44
C GLN A 129 -12.08 8.12 10.07
N ASP A 130 -11.53 8.27 8.86
CA ASP A 130 -10.40 7.47 8.37
C ASP A 130 -9.17 7.62 9.26
N ASN A 131 -8.86 8.85 9.68
CA ASN A 131 -7.76 9.13 10.63
C ASN A 131 -7.94 8.45 12.01
N GLN A 132 -9.13 7.95 12.34
CA GLN A 132 -9.41 7.25 13.59
C GLN A 132 -9.54 5.73 13.42
N LEU A 133 -9.53 5.24 12.17
CA LEU A 133 -9.93 3.88 11.86
C LEU A 133 -9.03 2.85 12.57
N GLY A 134 -7.70 3.03 12.54
CA GLY A 134 -6.75 2.17 13.26
C GLY A 134 -7.04 2.09 14.77
N ARG A 135 -7.33 3.24 15.41
CA ARG A 135 -7.64 3.32 16.84
C ARG A 135 -8.99 2.70 17.19
N VAL A 136 -9.98 2.88 16.32
CA VAL A 136 -11.30 2.27 16.51
C VAL A 136 -11.18 0.75 16.43
N LEU A 137 -10.41 0.21 15.47
CA LEU A 137 -10.17 -1.22 15.34
C LEU A 137 -9.39 -1.77 16.54
N GLN A 138 -8.39 -1.05 17.06
CA GLN A 138 -7.71 -1.41 18.30
C GLN A 138 -8.69 -1.41 19.48
N GLY A 139 -9.50 -0.37 19.63
CA GLY A 139 -10.51 -0.27 20.69
C GLY A 139 -11.56 -1.39 20.65
N LYS A 140 -11.87 -1.92 19.47
CA LYS A 140 -12.73 -3.09 19.25
C LYS A 140 -12.01 -4.44 19.49
N GLY A 141 -10.69 -4.41 19.79
CA GLY A 141 -9.88 -5.62 19.98
C GLY A 141 -9.63 -6.40 18.68
N VAL A 142 -9.69 -5.72 17.54
CA VAL A 142 -9.29 -6.28 16.24
C VAL A 142 -7.76 -6.34 16.20
N PHE A 143 -7.09 -5.23 16.49
CA PHE A 143 -5.66 -5.16 16.73
C PHE A 143 -5.38 -5.31 18.21
N ARG A 144 -4.53 -6.24 18.59
CA ARG A 144 -4.20 -6.53 20.00
C ARG A 144 -2.74 -6.24 20.36
N CYS A 145 -1.87 -6.08 19.38
CA CYS A 145 -0.51 -5.66 19.65
C CYS A 145 -0.45 -4.18 20.09
N PRO A 146 0.60 -3.75 20.79
CA PRO A 146 0.78 -2.36 21.16
C PRO A 146 0.79 -1.44 19.94
N MET A 147 0.21 -0.25 20.08
CA MET A 147 0.13 0.77 19.03
C MET A 147 0.63 2.10 19.57
N ASP A 148 1.57 2.70 18.87
CA ASP A 148 2.08 4.04 19.13
C ASP A 148 1.40 5.05 18.20
N HIS A 149 0.95 6.16 18.77
CA HIS A 149 0.24 7.20 18.02
C HIS A 149 1.17 8.37 17.70
N TRP A 150 1.29 8.69 16.43
CA TRP A 150 2.13 9.78 15.91
C TRP A 150 1.24 10.92 15.37
N ASP A 151 0.49 11.54 16.29
CA ASP A 151 -0.49 12.61 15.97
C ASP A 151 0.15 13.88 15.40
N ASP A 152 1.45 14.07 15.61
CA ASP A 152 2.23 15.22 15.14
C ASP A 152 2.99 14.93 13.85
N PHE A 153 2.76 13.79 13.20
CA PHE A 153 3.42 13.39 11.97
C PHE A 153 2.42 12.83 10.96
N VAL A 154 2.20 13.56 9.88
CA VAL A 154 1.33 13.13 8.77
C VAL A 154 2.11 12.15 7.90
N LEU A 155 1.57 10.94 7.74
CA LEU A 155 2.16 9.92 6.88
C LEU A 155 1.07 8.98 6.37
N GLU A 156 1.09 8.72 5.09
CA GLU A 156 0.27 7.73 4.41
C GLU A 156 1.10 6.46 4.19
N GLY A 157 0.49 5.27 4.38
CA GLY A 157 1.21 4.00 4.21
C GLY A 157 1.73 3.76 2.80
N GLY A 158 1.02 4.27 1.78
CA GLY A 158 1.46 4.20 0.38
C GLY A 158 2.65 5.09 0.03
N SER A 159 3.03 6.02 0.93
CA SER A 159 4.18 6.91 0.72
C SER A 159 5.53 6.28 1.07
N VAL A 160 5.55 5.05 1.62
CA VAL A 160 6.78 4.36 2.07
C VAL A 160 6.82 2.91 1.62
N GLU A 161 8.02 2.43 1.28
CA GLU A 161 8.34 1.03 0.96
C GLU A 161 9.54 0.57 1.79
N ALA A 162 9.51 -0.65 2.32
CA ALA A 162 10.58 -1.22 3.12
C ALA A 162 11.14 -2.48 2.49
N ASP A 163 12.47 -2.61 2.43
CA ASP A 163 13.13 -3.80 1.89
C ASP A 163 13.32 -4.94 2.91
N GLY A 164 12.94 -4.72 4.17
CA GLY A 164 13.13 -5.68 5.26
C GLY A 164 14.58 -5.84 5.73
N GLU A 165 15.51 -5.07 5.19
CA GLU A 165 16.94 -5.13 5.49
C GLU A 165 17.48 -3.83 6.09
N GLY A 166 16.59 -2.96 6.58
CA GLY A 166 16.93 -1.72 7.23
C GLY A 166 16.86 -0.50 6.32
N HIS A 167 16.32 -0.61 5.14
CA HIS A 167 16.16 0.51 4.23
C HIS A 167 14.68 0.83 3.98
N LEU A 168 14.40 2.12 3.88
CA LEU A 168 13.11 2.67 3.51
C LEU A 168 13.26 3.46 2.21
N PHE A 169 12.28 3.36 1.36
CA PHE A 169 12.18 4.16 0.13
C PHE A 169 10.96 5.06 0.21
N THR A 170 11.10 6.28 -0.29
CA THR A 170 10.02 7.26 -0.36
C THR A 170 10.28 8.25 -1.49
N THR A 171 9.27 9.06 -1.83
CA THR A 171 9.41 10.15 -2.78
C THR A 171 9.51 11.50 -2.06
N SER A 172 10.38 12.38 -2.55
CA SER A 172 10.48 13.74 -2.01
C SER A 172 9.26 14.57 -2.40
N VAL A 173 8.67 14.31 -3.54
CA VAL A 173 7.48 15.03 -4.05
C VAL A 173 6.32 14.87 -3.07
N CYS A 174 6.07 13.65 -2.58
CA CYS A 174 5.01 13.37 -1.63
C CYS A 174 5.29 13.95 -0.24
N LEU A 175 6.38 13.54 0.40
CA LEU A 175 6.59 13.89 1.82
C LEU A 175 6.90 15.36 2.04
N LEU A 176 7.40 16.08 1.03
CA LEU A 176 7.61 17.52 1.07
C LEU A 176 6.42 18.32 0.49
N ALA A 177 5.36 17.65 0.04
CA ALA A 177 4.16 18.31 -0.47
C ALA A 177 3.51 19.21 0.58
N PRO A 178 2.84 20.29 0.16
CA PRO A 178 2.13 21.19 1.07
C PRO A 178 1.13 20.48 1.97
N HIS A 179 0.89 21.07 3.15
CA HIS A 179 -0.11 20.61 4.12
C HIS A 179 0.13 19.22 4.75
N ARG A 180 1.33 18.63 4.59
CA ARG A 180 1.74 17.43 5.34
C ARG A 180 2.53 17.80 6.59
N ASN A 181 3.83 17.99 6.48
CA ASN A 181 4.71 18.13 7.65
C ASN A 181 5.50 19.45 7.71
N GLN A 182 5.13 20.46 6.94
CA GLN A 182 5.82 21.75 7.00
C GLN A 182 5.75 22.35 8.41
N PRO A 183 6.82 22.99 8.89
CA PRO A 183 8.01 23.45 8.12
C PRO A 183 9.20 22.46 8.12
N LEU A 184 8.98 21.15 8.35
CA LEU A 184 10.06 20.17 8.38
C LEU A 184 10.76 20.08 7.02
N THR A 185 12.12 20.04 7.09
CA THR A 185 12.97 19.80 5.93
C THR A 185 13.08 18.31 5.60
N GLN A 186 13.68 17.97 4.46
CA GLN A 186 13.96 16.57 4.12
C GLN A 186 14.85 15.89 5.18
N ASP A 187 15.85 16.58 5.71
CA ASP A 187 16.73 16.04 6.76
C ASP A 187 15.94 15.76 8.06
N ASP A 188 15.01 16.66 8.44
CA ASP A 188 14.13 16.46 9.60
C ASP A 188 13.22 15.26 9.41
N LEU A 189 12.67 15.09 8.20
CA LEU A 189 11.81 13.96 7.85
C LEU A 189 12.61 12.65 7.80
N ASP A 190 13.83 12.65 7.27
CA ASP A 190 14.72 11.49 7.25
C ASP A 190 14.98 10.98 8.68
N GLU A 191 15.30 11.88 9.61
CA GLU A 191 15.51 11.52 11.02
C GLU A 191 14.23 10.94 11.64
N ARG A 192 13.06 11.56 11.39
CA ARG A 192 11.77 11.07 11.91
C ARG A 192 11.40 9.71 11.34
N LEU A 193 11.58 9.48 10.05
CA LEU A 193 11.31 8.19 9.41
C LEU A 193 12.22 7.09 9.97
N ARG A 194 13.52 7.36 10.12
CA ARG A 194 14.43 6.40 10.75
C ARG A 194 14.05 6.09 12.19
N GLN A 195 13.63 7.09 12.93
CA GLN A 195 13.14 6.90 14.30
C GLN A 195 11.85 6.09 14.37
N ALA A 196 10.89 6.41 13.49
CA ALA A 196 9.58 5.75 13.46
C ALA A 196 9.70 4.28 13.05
N PHE A 197 10.48 3.99 12.03
CA PHE A 197 10.52 2.68 11.40
C PHE A 197 11.74 1.82 11.77
N GLY A 198 12.66 2.35 12.58
CA GLY A 198 13.85 1.63 13.01
C GLY A 198 14.78 1.25 11.87
N VAL A 199 14.76 2.03 10.79
CA VAL A 199 15.60 1.78 9.61
C VAL A 199 16.92 2.52 9.69
N ASP A 200 17.96 1.96 9.06
CA ASP A 200 19.29 2.54 9.04
C ASP A 200 19.40 3.67 8.02
N ARG A 201 18.65 3.57 6.92
CA ARG A 201 18.72 4.50 5.80
C ARG A 201 17.35 4.72 5.15
N VAL A 202 17.11 5.97 4.72
CA VAL A 202 16.00 6.33 3.85
C VAL A 202 16.55 6.72 2.49
N TYR A 203 16.05 6.09 1.43
CA TYR A 203 16.34 6.44 0.05
C TYR A 203 15.23 7.34 -0.49
N TRP A 204 15.61 8.52 -0.93
CA TRP A 204 14.71 9.53 -1.45
C TRP A 204 14.75 9.54 -2.98
N ILE A 205 13.58 9.32 -3.59
CA ILE A 205 13.40 9.41 -5.04
C ILE A 205 12.86 10.79 -5.35
N GLY A 206 13.58 11.54 -6.17
CA GLY A 206 13.29 12.94 -6.45
C GLY A 206 12.35 13.18 -7.63
N HIS A 207 12.11 12.15 -8.42
CA HIS A 207 11.33 12.21 -9.65
C HIS A 207 10.34 11.05 -9.70
N GLY A 208 9.41 11.11 -10.64
CA GLY A 208 8.36 10.14 -10.85
C GLY A 208 7.02 10.64 -10.32
N SER A 209 6.10 10.76 -11.26
CA SER A 209 4.70 11.11 -11.00
C SER A 209 3.83 10.46 -12.07
N LEU A 210 2.58 10.20 -11.73
CA LEU A 210 1.58 9.73 -12.70
C LEU A 210 0.52 10.81 -12.89
N ASP A 211 0.19 11.09 -14.14
CA ASP A 211 -0.94 11.97 -14.45
C ASP A 211 -2.21 11.38 -13.84
N GLY A 212 -2.96 12.20 -13.12
CA GLY A 212 -4.17 11.80 -12.42
C GLY A 212 -3.96 11.27 -11.00
N ASP A 213 -2.72 11.16 -10.50
CA ASP A 213 -2.46 10.79 -9.12
C ASP A 213 -2.81 11.93 -8.15
N ASP A 214 -3.62 11.62 -7.14
CA ASP A 214 -4.07 12.57 -6.11
C ASP A 214 -3.20 12.56 -4.84
N THR A 215 -2.24 11.64 -4.77
CA THR A 215 -1.42 11.41 -3.57
C THR A 215 -0.16 12.28 -3.50
N ASP A 216 0.12 13.06 -4.55
CA ASP A 216 1.36 13.81 -4.76
C ASP A 216 2.58 12.89 -4.99
N GLY A 217 2.40 11.75 -5.66
CA GLY A 217 3.48 10.83 -6.02
C GLY A 217 3.83 9.82 -4.93
N HIS A 218 2.84 9.08 -4.43
CA HIS A 218 3.09 7.93 -3.56
C HIS A 218 4.03 6.93 -4.23
N ILE A 219 4.98 6.43 -3.45
CA ILE A 219 5.97 5.48 -3.97
C ILE A 219 5.34 4.15 -4.42
N ASP A 220 4.26 3.71 -3.80
CA ASP A 220 3.58 2.44 -4.10
C ASP A 220 2.94 2.40 -5.49
N THR A 221 2.78 3.56 -6.15
CA THR A 221 2.34 3.67 -7.55
C THR A 221 3.50 3.66 -8.53
N LEU A 222 4.74 3.81 -8.08
CA LEU A 222 5.94 4.05 -8.88
C LEU A 222 7.00 2.98 -8.72
N VAL A 223 7.36 2.65 -7.46
CA VAL A 223 8.46 1.73 -7.12
C VAL A 223 8.04 0.83 -5.96
N ARG A 224 8.26 -0.47 -6.10
CA ARG A 224 7.92 -1.46 -5.08
C ARG A 224 9.12 -2.31 -4.71
N CYS A 225 9.23 -2.62 -3.42
CA CYS A 225 10.22 -3.57 -2.93
C CYS A 225 9.77 -5.03 -3.12
N ALA A 226 10.73 -5.92 -3.36
CA ALA A 226 10.52 -7.36 -3.41
C ALA A 226 11.70 -8.10 -2.76
N PRO A 227 11.54 -9.39 -2.38
CA PRO A 227 12.61 -10.17 -1.78
C PRO A 227 13.90 -10.18 -2.60
N GLY A 228 15.04 -10.36 -1.92
CA GLY A 228 16.34 -10.53 -2.57
C GLY A 228 16.89 -9.27 -3.21
N HIS A 229 16.81 -8.13 -2.53
CA HIS A 229 17.29 -6.83 -3.01
C HIS A 229 16.74 -6.48 -4.40
N THR A 230 15.43 -6.58 -4.57
CA THR A 230 14.78 -6.31 -5.84
C THR A 230 13.84 -5.11 -5.72
N LEU A 231 13.92 -4.20 -6.69
CA LEU A 231 12.97 -3.10 -6.88
C LEU A 231 12.28 -3.27 -8.22
N LEU A 232 10.95 -3.24 -8.19
CA LEU A 232 10.13 -3.11 -9.40
C LEU A 232 9.77 -1.64 -9.57
N TYR A 233 9.83 -1.11 -10.78
CA TYR A 233 9.52 0.30 -11.02
C TYR A 233 8.83 0.50 -12.37
N VAL A 234 7.97 1.51 -12.43
CA VAL A 234 7.26 1.86 -13.68
C VAL A 234 8.24 2.53 -14.63
N GLY A 235 8.29 2.08 -15.88
CA GLY A 235 9.10 2.68 -16.92
C GLY A 235 8.28 3.04 -18.15
N CYS A 236 8.61 4.16 -18.79
CA CYS A 236 7.99 4.62 -20.04
C CYS A 236 9.01 4.57 -21.17
N ASP A 237 8.62 4.00 -22.34
CA ASP A 237 9.46 3.94 -23.56
C ASP A 237 9.01 4.91 -24.63
N ASP A 238 7.79 5.42 -24.56
CA ASP A 238 7.27 6.38 -25.52
C ASP A 238 7.78 7.79 -25.21
N GLU A 239 8.74 8.28 -26.00
CA GLU A 239 9.28 9.63 -25.86
C GLU A 239 8.23 10.73 -26.10
N ALA A 240 7.09 10.40 -26.70
CA ALA A 240 5.98 11.32 -26.91
C ALA A 240 5.01 11.39 -25.72
N ASP A 241 5.09 10.43 -24.78
CA ASP A 241 4.28 10.44 -23.55
C ASP A 241 4.71 11.60 -22.64
N PRO A 242 3.78 12.42 -22.14
CA PRO A 242 4.11 13.53 -21.23
C PRO A 242 4.90 13.11 -19.99
N GLN A 243 4.71 11.87 -19.50
CA GLN A 243 5.37 11.35 -18.30
C GLN A 243 6.76 10.76 -18.56
N TYR A 244 7.16 10.60 -19.85
CA TYR A 244 8.43 9.97 -20.21
C TYR A 244 9.64 10.59 -19.52
N ALA A 245 9.76 11.91 -19.57
CA ALA A 245 10.94 12.61 -19.04
C ALA A 245 11.08 12.44 -17.53
N ASP A 246 9.96 12.49 -16.78
CA ASP A 246 9.96 12.36 -15.32
C ASP A 246 10.21 10.93 -14.88
N LEU A 247 9.60 9.93 -15.54
CA LEU A 247 9.86 8.51 -15.27
C LEU A 247 11.30 8.10 -15.63
N LYS A 248 11.89 8.70 -16.68
CA LYS A 248 13.32 8.52 -16.98
C LYS A 248 14.23 9.14 -15.94
N ALA A 249 13.86 10.27 -15.37
CA ALA A 249 14.58 10.86 -14.26
C ALA A 249 14.49 9.99 -13.00
N MET A 250 13.32 9.42 -12.70
CA MET A 250 13.14 8.43 -11.62
C MET A 250 14.04 7.20 -11.82
N GLU A 251 14.13 6.66 -13.02
CA GLU A 251 15.05 5.55 -13.32
C GLU A 251 16.51 5.92 -13.03
N ALA A 252 16.90 7.16 -13.33
CA ALA A 252 18.25 7.66 -13.02
C ALA A 252 18.47 7.80 -11.51
N ASP A 253 17.45 8.20 -10.72
CA ASP A 253 17.50 8.21 -9.26
C ASP A 253 17.72 6.80 -8.70
N LEU A 254 16.98 5.80 -9.18
CA LEU A 254 17.15 4.41 -8.77
C LEU A 254 18.54 3.87 -9.11
N GLN A 255 19.10 4.23 -10.26
CA GLN A 255 20.47 3.91 -10.63
C GLN A 255 21.50 4.62 -9.74
N ALA A 256 21.21 5.85 -9.28
CA ALA A 256 22.05 6.56 -8.34
C ALA A 256 22.03 5.89 -6.96
N ILE A 257 20.86 5.53 -6.45
CA ILE A 257 20.68 4.75 -5.22
C ILE A 257 21.48 3.45 -5.30
N ASN A 258 21.43 2.74 -6.42
CA ASN A 258 22.18 1.50 -6.63
C ASN A 258 23.70 1.68 -6.59
N ARG A 259 24.23 2.84 -6.99
CA ARG A 259 25.67 3.13 -6.89
C ARG A 259 26.13 3.38 -5.46
N GLU A 260 25.21 3.80 -4.59
CA GLU A 260 25.49 4.13 -3.18
C GLU A 260 25.15 2.99 -2.23
N ALA A 261 24.30 2.07 -2.63
CA ALA A 261 23.88 0.93 -1.81
C ALA A 261 25.05 -0.04 -1.56
N GLU A 262 25.13 -0.60 -0.35
CA GLU A 262 26.15 -1.61 -0.01
C GLU A 262 26.00 -2.88 -0.84
N VAL A 263 24.74 -3.26 -1.09
CA VAL A 263 24.35 -4.33 -2.02
C VAL A 263 23.42 -3.73 -3.07
N ALA A 264 23.77 -3.90 -4.33
CA ALA A 264 22.99 -3.35 -5.43
C ALA A 264 21.63 -4.05 -5.55
N TYR A 265 20.56 -3.28 -5.74
CA TYR A 265 19.24 -3.80 -6.03
C TYR A 265 19.15 -4.31 -7.48
N ARG A 266 18.46 -5.42 -7.66
CA ARG A 266 18.00 -5.85 -8.98
C ARG A 266 16.84 -4.95 -9.39
N LEU A 267 17.00 -4.17 -10.43
CA LEU A 267 15.98 -3.29 -10.97
C LEU A 267 15.17 -4.03 -12.03
N LEU A 268 13.88 -4.20 -11.79
CA LEU A 268 12.93 -4.80 -12.71
C LEU A 268 11.93 -3.74 -13.19
N ARG A 269 11.91 -3.51 -14.47
CA ARG A 269 11.07 -2.49 -15.07
C ARG A 269 9.70 -3.06 -15.43
N LEU A 270 8.65 -2.46 -14.90
CA LEU A 270 7.26 -2.72 -15.26
C LEU A 270 6.91 -1.89 -16.51
N PRO A 271 6.08 -2.43 -17.41
CA PRO A 271 5.59 -1.66 -18.55
C PRO A 271 4.70 -0.50 -18.08
N MET A 272 4.59 0.52 -18.92
CA MET A 272 3.61 1.59 -18.76
C MET A 272 2.32 1.18 -19.48
N PRO A 273 1.15 1.24 -18.82
CA PRO A 273 -0.11 1.05 -19.54
C PRO A 273 -0.33 2.16 -20.58
N ASP A 274 -0.97 1.83 -21.71
CA ASP A 274 -1.54 2.85 -22.58
C ASP A 274 -2.48 3.77 -21.80
N ALA A 275 -2.53 5.05 -22.16
CA ALA A 275 -3.32 6.04 -21.44
C ALA A 275 -4.81 5.65 -21.38
N ILE A 276 -5.33 5.55 -20.17
CA ILE A 276 -6.76 5.39 -19.89
C ILE A 276 -7.29 6.76 -19.48
N LEU A 277 -8.39 7.19 -20.09
CA LEU A 277 -8.97 8.50 -19.85
C LEU A 277 -10.33 8.37 -19.17
N ASP A 278 -10.65 9.35 -18.32
CA ASP A 278 -12.00 9.53 -17.78
C ASP A 278 -12.97 10.09 -18.84
N GLU A 279 -14.23 10.34 -18.47
CA GLU A 279 -15.25 10.88 -19.36
C GLU A 279 -14.97 12.33 -19.80
N GLU A 280 -14.18 13.08 -19.02
CA GLU A 280 -13.75 14.44 -19.34
C GLU A 280 -12.48 14.49 -20.20
N GLY A 281 -11.83 13.34 -20.42
CA GLY A 281 -10.59 13.21 -21.19
C GLY A 281 -9.31 13.43 -20.38
N ASN A 282 -9.37 13.42 -19.06
CA ASN A 282 -8.19 13.44 -18.19
C ASN A 282 -7.60 12.04 -18.08
N ARG A 283 -6.27 11.94 -18.00
CA ARG A 283 -5.60 10.65 -17.80
C ARG A 283 -5.79 10.14 -16.39
N LEU A 284 -6.09 8.85 -16.27
CA LEU A 284 -6.19 8.13 -15.00
C LEU A 284 -4.83 7.48 -14.65
N PRO A 285 -4.46 7.37 -13.37
CA PRO A 285 -3.14 6.91 -12.93
C PRO A 285 -3.00 5.38 -12.98
N ALA A 286 -3.17 4.79 -14.15
CA ALA A 286 -2.98 3.36 -14.33
C ALA A 286 -1.51 2.98 -14.15
N THR A 287 -1.24 1.99 -13.29
CA THR A 287 0.11 1.51 -13.01
C THR A 287 0.10 0.05 -12.58
N TYR A 288 1.06 -0.74 -13.05
CA TYR A 288 1.26 -2.11 -12.58
C TYR A 288 2.06 -2.21 -11.28
N ALA A 289 2.64 -1.11 -10.79
CA ALA A 289 3.36 -1.10 -9.52
C ALA A 289 2.43 -1.24 -8.31
N ASN A 290 1.16 -0.87 -8.42
CA ASN A 290 0.23 -0.88 -7.30
C ASN A 290 -0.37 -2.28 -7.04
N PHE A 291 0.50 -3.31 -7.00
CA PHE A 291 0.14 -4.70 -6.71
C PHE A 291 0.11 -4.98 -5.20
N LEU A 292 -0.68 -5.97 -4.81
CA LEU A 292 -0.77 -6.47 -3.43
C LEU A 292 0.02 -7.78 -3.30
N ILE A 293 0.87 -7.87 -2.28
CA ILE A 293 1.55 -9.11 -1.89
C ILE A 293 0.71 -9.79 -0.80
N VAL A 294 0.40 -11.07 -0.98
CA VAL A 294 -0.24 -11.93 0.01
C VAL A 294 0.56 -13.23 0.18
N ASN A 295 0.23 -14.05 1.18
CA ASN A 295 0.94 -15.32 1.40
C ASN A 295 0.90 -16.21 0.14
N GLY A 296 2.05 -16.36 -0.52
CA GLY A 296 2.19 -17.23 -1.69
C GLY A 296 1.56 -16.73 -2.98
N ALA A 297 1.08 -15.48 -3.04
CA ALA A 297 0.65 -14.86 -4.29
C ALA A 297 0.94 -13.36 -4.35
N VAL A 298 0.95 -12.82 -5.58
CA VAL A 298 0.96 -11.37 -5.83
C VAL A 298 -0.22 -11.04 -6.75
N ILE A 299 -1.07 -10.14 -6.30
CA ILE A 299 -2.26 -9.71 -7.03
C ILE A 299 -1.95 -8.40 -7.73
N VAL A 300 -1.92 -8.44 -9.06
CA VAL A 300 -1.47 -7.35 -9.93
C VAL A 300 -2.67 -6.69 -10.59
N PRO A 301 -2.76 -5.35 -10.56
CA PRO A 301 -3.80 -4.66 -11.32
C PRO A 301 -3.63 -4.92 -12.81
N THR A 302 -4.74 -5.12 -13.52
CA THR A 302 -4.78 -5.25 -14.98
C THR A 302 -5.76 -4.23 -15.57
N TYR A 303 -5.61 -3.91 -16.85
CA TYR A 303 -6.30 -2.78 -17.47
C TYR A 303 -6.95 -3.12 -18.80
N ASP A 304 -7.21 -4.43 -19.08
CA ASP A 304 -7.72 -4.92 -20.37
C ASP A 304 -6.80 -4.53 -21.56
N GLN A 305 -5.51 -4.56 -21.28
CA GLN A 305 -4.43 -4.31 -22.25
C GLN A 305 -3.55 -5.56 -22.36
N PRO A 306 -3.96 -6.58 -23.12
CA PRO A 306 -3.43 -7.95 -23.04
C PRO A 306 -1.91 -8.07 -23.17
N HIS A 307 -1.27 -7.16 -23.94
CA HIS A 307 0.19 -7.17 -24.10
C HIS A 307 0.88 -6.65 -22.82
N HIS A 308 0.47 -5.47 -22.35
CA HIS A 308 1.06 -4.85 -21.15
C HIS A 308 0.71 -5.63 -19.89
N ASP A 309 -0.54 -6.13 -19.77
CA ASP A 309 -0.97 -6.97 -18.66
C ASP A 309 -0.10 -8.25 -18.59
N ALA A 310 0.11 -8.94 -19.71
CA ALA A 310 0.93 -10.15 -19.74
C ALA A 310 2.41 -9.88 -19.40
N GLU A 311 2.98 -8.79 -19.90
CA GLU A 311 4.35 -8.38 -19.57
C GLU A 311 4.49 -8.03 -18.08
N ALA A 312 3.55 -7.26 -17.53
CA ALA A 312 3.57 -6.91 -16.09
C ALA A 312 3.50 -8.15 -15.19
N LEU A 313 2.58 -9.08 -15.48
CA LEU A 313 2.47 -10.35 -14.75
C LEU A 313 3.76 -11.16 -14.83
N GLN A 314 4.43 -11.20 -15.99
CA GLN A 314 5.73 -11.86 -16.13
C GLN A 314 6.80 -11.20 -15.28
N VAL A 315 6.95 -9.88 -15.34
CA VAL A 315 7.97 -9.14 -14.58
C VAL A 315 7.76 -9.31 -13.07
N VAL A 316 6.51 -9.25 -12.60
CA VAL A 316 6.20 -9.53 -11.19
C VAL A 316 6.55 -10.97 -10.83
N GLY A 317 6.27 -11.96 -11.71
CA GLY A 317 6.65 -13.35 -11.49
C GLY A 317 8.17 -13.56 -11.42
N GLU A 318 8.96 -12.73 -12.08
CA GLU A 318 10.43 -12.75 -11.96
C GLU A 318 10.92 -12.24 -10.60
N ALA A 319 10.20 -11.31 -9.98
CA ALA A 319 10.50 -10.80 -8.64
C ALA A 319 10.05 -11.75 -7.54
N PHE A 320 8.97 -12.50 -7.78
CA PHE A 320 8.33 -13.41 -6.82
C PHE A 320 8.22 -14.83 -7.36
N PRO A 321 9.35 -15.55 -7.59
CA PRO A 321 9.36 -16.84 -8.30
C PRO A 321 8.61 -17.96 -7.58
N ASP A 322 8.38 -17.83 -6.27
CA ASP A 322 7.69 -18.81 -5.44
C ASP A 322 6.22 -18.44 -5.19
N HIS A 323 5.69 -17.38 -5.85
CA HIS A 323 4.33 -16.90 -5.68
C HIS A 323 3.50 -17.12 -6.94
N GLU A 324 2.21 -17.38 -6.76
CA GLU A 324 1.23 -17.26 -7.84
C GLU A 324 1.07 -15.79 -8.21
N VAL A 325 1.05 -15.45 -9.50
CA VAL A 325 0.78 -14.08 -9.96
C VAL A 325 -0.62 -14.04 -10.57
N VAL A 326 -1.49 -13.24 -9.98
CA VAL A 326 -2.92 -13.17 -10.32
C VAL A 326 -3.26 -11.76 -10.79
N GLY A 327 -3.80 -11.62 -12.00
CA GLY A 327 -4.33 -10.34 -12.49
C GLY A 327 -5.75 -10.10 -11.98
N VAL A 328 -6.05 -8.87 -11.56
CA VAL A 328 -7.40 -8.39 -11.22
C VAL A 328 -7.66 -7.08 -11.96
N ASP A 329 -8.82 -6.96 -12.60
CA ASP A 329 -9.20 -5.76 -13.35
C ASP A 329 -9.38 -4.55 -12.41
N ALA A 330 -8.50 -3.56 -12.57
CA ALA A 330 -8.45 -2.35 -11.75
C ALA A 330 -9.03 -1.11 -12.44
N ARG A 331 -9.67 -1.25 -13.62
CA ARG A 331 -10.21 -0.11 -14.37
C ARG A 331 -11.28 0.68 -13.60
N ALA A 332 -12.06 0.01 -12.76
CA ALA A 332 -12.98 0.71 -11.86
C ALA A 332 -12.25 1.43 -10.74
N VAL A 333 -11.15 0.85 -10.21
CA VAL A 333 -10.41 1.43 -9.09
C VAL A 333 -9.73 2.74 -9.48
N ILE A 334 -9.07 2.79 -10.64
CA ILE A 334 -8.36 4.00 -11.09
C ILE A 334 -9.28 5.20 -11.36
N GLN A 335 -10.61 5.00 -11.45
CA GLN A 335 -11.57 6.11 -11.57
C GLN A 335 -11.57 7.04 -10.34
N GLN A 336 -11.10 6.55 -9.19
CA GLN A 336 -10.88 7.34 -7.96
C GLN A 336 -9.38 7.46 -7.64
N HIS A 337 -8.54 7.52 -8.68
CA HIS A 337 -7.13 7.91 -8.62
C HIS A 337 -6.18 6.97 -7.87
N GLY A 338 -6.65 5.83 -7.32
CA GLY A 338 -5.85 4.79 -6.69
C GLY A 338 -5.89 3.46 -7.44
N SER A 339 -5.28 2.39 -6.88
CA SER A 339 -5.36 1.05 -7.44
C SER A 339 -5.45 -0.02 -6.33
N LEU A 340 -5.15 -1.30 -6.62
CA LEU A 340 -5.43 -2.42 -5.72
C LEU A 340 -4.69 -2.34 -4.39
N HIS A 341 -3.41 -1.95 -4.39
CA HIS A 341 -2.61 -1.81 -3.16
C HIS A 341 -3.18 -0.73 -2.25
N CYS A 342 -3.58 0.40 -2.82
CA CYS A 342 -4.16 1.52 -2.07
C CYS A 342 -5.44 1.14 -1.30
N LEU A 343 -6.20 0.15 -1.78
CA LEU A 343 -7.41 -0.35 -1.11
C LEU A 343 -7.12 -1.24 0.09
N THR A 344 -5.87 -1.64 0.33
CA THR A 344 -5.51 -2.73 1.24
C THR A 344 -4.52 -2.32 2.31
N MET A 345 -4.55 -3.04 3.45
CA MET A 345 -3.44 -3.08 4.38
C MET A 345 -3.20 -4.52 4.83
N GLN A 346 -1.98 -5.01 4.65
CA GLN A 346 -1.56 -6.32 5.15
C GLN A 346 -1.45 -6.32 6.68
N ILE A 347 -1.89 -7.40 7.28
CA ILE A 347 -1.82 -7.60 8.73
C ILE A 347 -0.88 -8.78 9.01
N PRO A 348 0.34 -8.53 9.50
CA PRO A 348 1.29 -9.58 9.86
C PRO A 348 0.77 -10.53 10.95
N VAL A 349 1.19 -11.79 10.89
CA VAL A 349 0.84 -12.80 11.89
C VAL A 349 1.20 -12.35 13.30
N GLY A 350 0.22 -12.42 14.21
CA GLY A 350 0.37 -12.05 15.62
C GLY A 350 -0.28 -10.72 16.00
N VAL A 351 -0.69 -9.90 15.04
CA VAL A 351 -1.36 -8.61 15.33
C VAL A 351 -2.71 -8.82 16.02
N ALA A 352 -3.51 -9.80 15.60
CA ALA A 352 -4.80 -10.12 16.22
C ALA A 352 -4.66 -10.88 17.55
N GLN A 353 -3.53 -11.52 17.80
CA GLN A 353 -3.35 -12.37 18.99
C GLN A 353 -2.80 -11.61 20.19
N GLY A 354 -2.19 -10.44 19.97
CA GLY A 354 -1.46 -9.70 21.00
C GLY A 354 -0.19 -10.47 21.41
N GLY A 355 0.99 -9.96 21.08
CA GLY A 355 2.23 -10.56 21.57
C GLY A 355 2.24 -10.62 23.10
N GLU A 356 2.55 -11.80 23.67
CA GLU A 356 2.80 -11.98 25.09
C GLU A 356 4.08 -11.24 25.53
#